data_fe8078a06df524a789bd76be6796176e
#
_entry.id   fe8078a06df524a789bd76be6796176e
#
_cell.length_a   1.000
_cell.length_b   1.000
_cell.length_c   1.000
_cell.angle_alpha   90.00
_cell.angle_beta   90.00
_cell.angle_gamma   90.00
#
_symmetry.space_group_name_H-M   'P 1'
#
loop_
_entity.id
_entity.type
_entity.pdbx_description
1 polymer ?
#
loop_
_entity_poly.entity_id
_entity_poly.type
_entity_poly.pdbx_seq_one_letter_code
_entity_poly.pdbx_strand_id
1 'polypeptide(L)'
;MLGTVATITISWALAFFISQVFIEHSSLETVGFCFTWLAAGGFTKALVAWMQELLATRAAASVKQELRRKYFDAVETLGPKWLADRSAAEINLLATSGLDALEPYFAKYLPQLVYTAMVTPVLLAIIALSDLSSGITLLVTVPLIPVFMILIGWATRSVQQRQLESLTRLSQHFLEVLRGLTTLKIFNRVSAQETTLTRVSREHRERTMKVLRVSFLSGFALELISSLAVALVAVSIGLRLLSGDLTLMVGLFVLLLAPEAFLPLRQVGAQFHASAEGVAAAAGILDVIDAAAADKLRKRASITEAQPIQYAF
;
A
#
# COMPACT_ATOMS: atom_id res chain seq x y z
N MET A 1 -3.60 3.42 17.59
CA MET A 1 -3.84 2.96 18.96
C MET A 1 -5.27 3.17 19.45
N LEU A 2 -5.85 4.37 19.41
CA LEU A 2 -7.26 4.57 19.81
C LEU A 2 -8.26 3.67 19.08
N GLY A 3 -8.10 3.48 17.76
CA GLY A 3 -8.94 2.56 16.99
C GLY A 3 -8.83 1.10 17.45
N THR A 4 -7.63 0.67 17.87
CA THR A 4 -7.40 -0.68 18.41
C THR A 4 -8.10 -0.86 19.75
N VAL A 5 -8.01 0.15 20.63
CA VAL A 5 -8.73 0.14 21.93
C VAL A 5 -10.24 0.07 21.67
N ALA A 6 -10.75 0.85 20.72
CA ALA A 6 -12.18 0.78 20.34
C ALA A 6 -12.58 -0.62 19.85
N THR A 7 -11.75 -1.26 19.00
CA THR A 7 -11.99 -2.64 18.53
C THR A 7 -12.02 -3.65 19.69
N ILE A 8 -11.04 -3.56 20.61
CA ILE A 8 -11.00 -4.43 21.81
C ILE A 8 -12.24 -4.23 22.68
N THR A 9 -12.63 -2.98 22.90
CA THR A 9 -13.82 -2.64 23.68
C THR A 9 -15.11 -3.18 23.04
N ILE A 10 -15.25 -3.04 21.71
CA ILE A 10 -16.38 -3.59 20.95
C ILE A 10 -16.43 -5.12 21.09
N SER A 11 -15.29 -5.80 20.87
CA SER A 11 -15.20 -7.26 20.96
C SER A 11 -15.51 -7.75 22.38
N TRP A 12 -15.02 -7.06 23.39
CA TRP A 12 -15.29 -7.37 24.79
C TRP A 12 -16.76 -7.14 25.14
N ALA A 13 -17.33 -5.99 24.79
CA ALA A 13 -18.73 -5.68 25.07
C ALA A 13 -19.69 -6.65 24.38
N LEU A 14 -19.37 -7.07 23.14
CA LEU A 14 -20.17 -8.06 22.41
C LEU A 14 -20.09 -9.45 23.03
N ALA A 15 -18.89 -9.91 23.40
CA ALA A 15 -18.67 -11.20 24.06
C ALA A 15 -19.36 -11.24 25.43
N PHE A 16 -19.26 -10.17 26.21
CA PHE A 16 -19.94 -10.04 27.51
C PHE A 16 -21.46 -10.06 27.33
N PHE A 17 -21.99 -9.26 26.41
CA PHE A 17 -23.42 -9.20 26.11
C PHE A 17 -23.98 -10.58 25.75
N ILE A 18 -23.32 -11.28 24.80
CA ILE A 18 -23.78 -12.62 24.38
C ILE A 18 -23.70 -13.61 25.54
N SER A 19 -22.61 -13.63 26.31
CA SER A 19 -22.42 -14.52 27.43
C SER A 19 -23.48 -14.32 28.51
N GLN A 20 -23.78 -13.08 28.86
CA GLN A 20 -24.79 -12.74 29.89
C GLN A 20 -26.22 -13.10 29.46
N VAL A 21 -26.58 -12.87 28.22
CA VAL A 21 -27.92 -13.18 27.72
C VAL A 21 -28.13 -14.69 27.56
N PHE A 22 -27.12 -15.42 27.01
CA PHE A 22 -27.28 -16.86 26.73
C PHE A 22 -27.06 -17.78 27.92
N ILE A 23 -26.14 -17.45 28.85
CA ILE A 23 -25.83 -18.33 29.99
C ILE A 23 -26.57 -17.88 31.23
N GLU A 24 -26.53 -16.59 31.55
CA GLU A 24 -27.09 -16.11 32.82
C GLU A 24 -28.56 -15.67 32.70
N HIS A 25 -29.13 -15.72 31.47
CA HIS A 25 -30.51 -15.30 31.19
C HIS A 25 -30.84 -13.90 31.75
N SER A 26 -29.84 -13.05 31.83
CA SER A 26 -29.97 -11.70 32.38
C SER A 26 -30.95 -10.85 31.57
N SER A 27 -31.72 -9.98 32.26
CA SER A 27 -32.65 -9.09 31.60
C SER A 27 -31.92 -8.07 30.71
N LEU A 28 -32.57 -7.60 29.65
CA LEU A 28 -32.01 -6.58 28.74
C LEU A 28 -31.68 -5.26 29.46
N GLU A 29 -32.34 -4.97 30.56
CA GLU A 29 -32.05 -3.79 31.39
C GLU A 29 -30.66 -3.87 32.05
N THR A 30 -30.24 -5.06 32.48
CA THR A 30 -28.93 -5.29 33.12
C THR A 30 -27.77 -5.18 32.12
N VAL A 31 -28.03 -5.51 30.87
CA VAL A 31 -26.99 -5.51 29.78
C VAL A 31 -27.05 -4.25 28.92
N GLY A 32 -27.98 -3.34 29.19
CA GLY A 32 -28.22 -2.12 28.42
C GLY A 32 -26.97 -1.23 28.27
N PHE A 33 -26.07 -1.22 29.26
CA PHE A 33 -24.84 -0.47 29.20
C PHE A 33 -23.90 -0.95 28.08
N CYS A 34 -23.98 -2.23 27.66
CA CYS A 34 -23.17 -2.76 26.56
C CYS A 34 -23.45 -2.04 25.25
N PHE A 35 -24.71 -1.63 24.99
CA PHE A 35 -25.07 -0.84 23.81
C PHE A 35 -24.40 0.52 23.79
N THR A 36 -24.23 1.15 24.94
CA THR A 36 -23.51 2.43 25.03
C THR A 36 -22.02 2.28 24.70
N TRP A 37 -21.38 1.19 25.17
CA TRP A 37 -20.00 0.86 24.84
C TRP A 37 -19.81 0.47 23.37
N LEU A 38 -20.75 -0.28 22.80
CA LEU A 38 -20.73 -0.61 21.37
C LEU A 38 -20.90 0.63 20.50
N ALA A 39 -21.84 1.52 20.85
CA ALA A 39 -22.05 2.77 20.13
C ALA A 39 -20.83 3.70 20.25
N ALA A 40 -20.30 3.89 21.47
CA ALA A 40 -19.12 4.70 21.70
C ALA A 40 -17.88 4.14 21.00
N GLY A 41 -17.66 2.84 21.06
CA GLY A 41 -16.58 2.15 20.36
C GLY A 41 -16.69 2.29 18.84
N GLY A 42 -17.88 2.06 18.29
CA GLY A 42 -18.17 2.23 16.86
C GLY A 42 -17.96 3.66 16.39
N PHE A 43 -18.46 4.64 17.14
CA PHE A 43 -18.25 6.05 16.85
C PHE A 43 -16.76 6.44 16.90
N THR A 44 -16.04 5.97 17.94
CA THR A 44 -14.60 6.23 18.08
C THR A 44 -13.81 5.59 16.93
N LYS A 45 -14.13 4.34 16.55
CA LYS A 45 -13.49 3.65 15.40
C LYS A 45 -13.71 4.42 14.10
N ALA A 46 -14.93 4.88 13.84
CA ALA A 46 -15.28 5.65 12.67
C ALA A 46 -14.56 7.01 12.62
N LEU A 47 -14.54 7.72 13.76
CA LEU A 47 -13.88 9.02 13.87
C LEU A 47 -12.37 8.90 13.66
N VAL A 48 -11.74 7.91 14.28
CA VAL A 48 -10.31 7.64 14.12
C VAL A 48 -9.98 7.26 12.68
N ALA A 49 -10.78 6.41 12.03
CA ALA A 49 -10.59 6.03 10.63
C ALA A 49 -10.70 7.25 9.71
N TRP A 50 -11.70 8.10 9.92
CA TRP A 50 -11.87 9.35 9.17
C TRP A 50 -10.67 10.29 9.34
N MET A 51 -10.22 10.50 10.58
CA MET A 51 -9.05 11.33 10.85
C MET A 51 -7.77 10.79 10.23
N GLN A 52 -7.56 9.46 10.31
CA GLN A 52 -6.39 8.80 9.69
C GLN A 52 -6.37 9.02 8.17
N GLU A 53 -7.50 8.81 7.50
CA GLU A 53 -7.61 9.03 6.04
C GLU A 53 -7.33 10.48 5.67
N LEU A 54 -7.92 11.43 6.41
CA LEU A 54 -7.72 12.86 6.17
C LEU A 54 -6.25 13.28 6.36
N LEU A 55 -5.61 12.84 7.44
CA LEU A 55 -4.21 13.17 7.72
C LEU A 55 -3.26 12.51 6.74
N ALA A 56 -3.48 11.23 6.42
CA ALA A 56 -2.66 10.49 5.48
C ALA A 56 -2.72 11.09 4.07
N THR A 57 -3.91 11.46 3.59
CA THR A 57 -4.09 12.10 2.29
C THR A 57 -3.43 13.48 2.23
N ARG A 58 -3.57 14.29 3.28
CA ARG A 58 -2.89 15.60 3.37
C ARG A 58 -1.37 15.47 3.39
N ALA A 59 -0.85 14.53 4.18
CA ALA A 59 0.58 14.25 4.24
C ALA A 59 1.13 13.80 2.89
N ALA A 60 0.44 12.86 2.21
CA ALA A 60 0.81 12.42 0.87
C ALA A 60 0.79 13.56 -0.15
N ALA A 61 -0.23 14.41 -0.11
CA ALA A 61 -0.33 15.58 -1.00
C ALA A 61 0.84 16.55 -0.79
N SER A 62 1.26 16.82 0.46
CA SER A 62 2.39 17.68 0.75
C SER A 62 3.73 17.10 0.26
N VAL A 63 3.95 15.81 0.47
CA VAL A 63 5.15 15.10 -0.04
C VAL A 63 5.19 15.12 -1.57
N LYS A 64 4.06 14.83 -2.22
CA LYS A 64 3.93 14.86 -3.68
C LYS A 64 4.23 16.25 -4.25
N GLN A 65 3.73 17.31 -3.61
CA GLN A 65 3.99 18.68 -4.02
C GLN A 65 5.47 19.05 -3.88
N GLU A 66 6.12 18.65 -2.79
CA GLU A 66 7.55 18.88 -2.57
C GLU A 66 8.42 18.11 -3.59
N LEU A 67 8.08 16.84 -3.84
CA LEU A 67 8.78 16.05 -4.86
C LEU A 67 8.59 16.62 -6.25
N ARG A 68 7.38 17.09 -6.59
CA ARG A 68 7.10 17.75 -7.86
C ARG A 68 7.98 18.99 -8.03
N ARG A 69 8.06 19.83 -7.00
CA ARG A 69 8.94 21.02 -7.02
C ARG A 69 10.39 20.63 -7.26
N LYS A 70 10.92 19.69 -6.45
CA LYS A 70 12.31 19.21 -6.61
C LYS A 70 12.59 18.62 -7.97
N TYR A 71 11.64 17.90 -8.53
CA TYR A 71 11.77 17.31 -9.87
C TYR A 71 11.90 18.41 -10.96
N PHE A 72 11.02 19.41 -10.94
CA PHE A 72 11.09 20.51 -11.91
C PHE A 72 12.33 21.37 -11.72
N ASP A 73 12.74 21.68 -10.49
CA ASP A 73 13.99 22.39 -10.18
C ASP A 73 15.22 21.60 -10.68
N ALA A 74 15.17 20.27 -10.61
CA ALA A 74 16.22 19.39 -11.13
C ALA A 74 16.26 19.42 -12.66
N VAL A 75 15.12 19.33 -13.33
CA VAL A 75 15.02 19.40 -14.80
C VAL A 75 15.52 20.75 -15.32
N GLU A 76 15.17 21.86 -14.67
CA GLU A 76 15.67 23.19 -14.99
C GLU A 76 17.19 23.29 -14.83
N THR A 77 17.74 22.74 -13.76
CA THR A 77 19.18 22.73 -13.47
C THR A 77 19.99 21.98 -14.54
N LEU A 78 19.48 20.84 -15.00
CA LEU A 78 20.11 19.97 -15.99
C LEU A 78 20.10 20.63 -17.40
N GLY A 79 19.08 21.43 -17.68
CA GLY A 79 19.01 22.28 -18.87
C GLY A 79 18.71 21.54 -20.18
N PRO A 80 18.69 22.31 -21.32
CA PRO A 80 18.14 21.79 -22.57
C PRO A 80 19.00 20.68 -23.22
N LYS A 81 20.31 20.63 -22.95
CA LYS A 81 21.17 19.57 -23.48
C LYS A 81 20.79 18.20 -22.95
N TRP A 82 20.54 18.12 -21.64
CA TRP A 82 20.08 16.88 -20.97
C TRP A 82 18.67 16.47 -21.43
N LEU A 83 17.81 17.47 -21.69
CA LEU A 83 16.47 17.25 -22.22
C LEU A 83 16.46 16.70 -23.63
N ALA A 84 17.42 17.12 -24.46
CA ALA A 84 17.53 16.67 -25.86
C ALA A 84 17.88 15.18 -25.99
N ASP A 85 18.61 14.63 -25.01
CA ASP A 85 19.03 13.23 -24.99
C ASP A 85 17.94 12.31 -24.43
N ARG A 86 16.83 12.85 -23.91
CA ARG A 86 15.73 12.10 -23.30
C ARG A 86 14.40 12.35 -23.98
N SER A 87 13.51 11.37 -23.89
CA SER A 87 12.16 11.50 -24.43
C SER A 87 11.32 12.47 -23.58
N ALA A 88 10.77 13.51 -24.24
CA ALA A 88 9.80 14.40 -23.60
C ALA A 88 8.58 13.64 -23.03
N ALA A 89 8.24 12.48 -23.64
CA ALA A 89 7.18 11.61 -23.15
C ALA A 89 7.53 10.99 -21.80
N GLU A 90 8.78 10.56 -21.61
CA GLU A 90 9.26 9.97 -20.36
C GLU A 90 9.26 11.01 -19.23
N ILE A 91 9.80 12.21 -19.50
CA ILE A 91 9.84 13.31 -18.55
C ILE A 91 8.42 13.70 -18.10
N ASN A 92 7.50 13.82 -19.05
CA ASN A 92 6.11 14.17 -18.76
C ASN A 92 5.39 13.05 -18.03
N LEU A 93 5.65 11.78 -18.35
CA LEU A 93 5.08 10.62 -17.68
C LEU A 93 5.52 10.57 -16.21
N LEU A 94 6.81 10.81 -15.92
CA LEU A 94 7.31 10.88 -14.54
C LEU A 94 6.73 12.09 -13.78
N ALA A 95 6.64 13.25 -14.41
CA ALA A 95 6.10 14.48 -13.81
C ALA A 95 4.60 14.41 -13.50
N THR A 96 3.85 13.54 -14.18
CA THR A 96 2.40 13.35 -14.02
C THR A 96 2.10 12.02 -13.35
N SER A 97 1.95 10.96 -14.13
CA SER A 97 1.56 9.63 -13.65
C SER A 97 2.57 9.04 -12.65
N GLY A 98 3.87 9.33 -12.80
CA GLY A 98 4.89 8.86 -11.86
C GLY A 98 4.72 9.48 -10.47
N LEU A 99 4.48 10.79 -10.38
CA LEU A 99 4.20 11.48 -9.12
C LEU A 99 2.84 11.07 -8.52
N ASP A 100 1.84 10.83 -9.37
CA ASP A 100 0.52 10.37 -8.92
C ASP A 100 0.56 8.93 -8.37
N ALA A 101 1.41 8.07 -8.95
CA ALA A 101 1.63 6.70 -8.47
C ALA A 101 2.29 6.63 -7.07
N LEU A 102 2.91 7.71 -6.59
CA LEU A 102 3.47 7.81 -5.24
C LEU A 102 2.40 7.97 -4.15
N GLU A 103 1.22 8.48 -4.49
CA GLU A 103 0.16 8.75 -3.53
C GLU A 103 -0.28 7.50 -2.74
N PRO A 104 -0.54 6.32 -3.35
CA PRO A 104 -0.85 5.10 -2.61
C PRO A 104 0.26 4.66 -1.65
N TYR A 105 1.52 4.91 -1.99
CA TYR A 105 2.65 4.59 -1.12
C TYR A 105 2.65 5.42 0.17
N PHE A 106 2.53 6.75 0.06
CA PHE A 106 2.57 7.66 1.20
C PHE A 106 1.25 7.75 1.96
N ALA A 107 0.10 7.72 1.26
CA ALA A 107 -1.22 7.84 1.88
C ALA A 107 -1.71 6.52 2.50
N LYS A 108 -1.37 5.36 1.92
CA LYS A 108 -1.98 4.09 2.32
C LYS A 108 -0.96 3.08 2.85
N TYR A 109 0.08 2.76 2.05
CA TYR A 109 1.00 1.69 2.40
C TYR A 109 1.85 1.99 3.64
N LEU A 110 2.52 3.13 3.67
CA LEU A 110 3.42 3.50 4.77
C LEU A 110 2.68 3.64 6.12
N PRO A 111 1.55 4.39 6.20
CA PRO A 111 0.78 4.43 7.44
C PRO A 111 0.25 3.07 7.87
N GLN A 112 -0.20 2.23 6.92
CA GLN A 112 -0.70 0.89 7.20
C GLN A 112 0.40 -0.03 7.74
N LEU A 113 1.63 0.08 7.24
CA LEU A 113 2.78 -0.69 7.72
C LEU A 113 3.10 -0.35 9.18
N VAL A 114 3.16 0.94 9.50
CA VAL A 114 3.37 1.41 10.89
C VAL A 114 2.23 0.97 11.80
N TYR A 115 0.98 1.12 11.35
CA TYR A 115 -0.20 0.67 12.09
C TYR A 115 -0.13 -0.83 12.39
N THR A 116 0.18 -1.64 11.39
CA THR A 116 0.29 -3.10 11.52
C THR A 116 1.39 -3.51 12.49
N ALA A 117 2.59 -2.89 12.39
CA ALA A 117 3.70 -3.18 13.28
C ALA A 117 3.40 -2.87 14.76
N MET A 118 2.51 -1.93 15.04
CA MET A 118 2.10 -1.58 16.40
C MET A 118 0.88 -2.39 16.88
N VAL A 119 -0.12 -2.56 16.02
CA VAL A 119 -1.42 -3.12 16.43
C VAL A 119 -1.39 -4.64 16.52
N THR A 120 -0.78 -5.32 15.56
CA THR A 120 -0.76 -6.79 15.55
C THR A 120 -0.11 -7.39 16.80
N PRO A 121 1.07 -6.93 17.29
CA PRO A 121 1.64 -7.44 18.52
C PRO A 121 0.77 -7.17 19.76
N VAL A 122 0.10 -6.03 19.82
CA VAL A 122 -0.80 -5.69 20.91
C VAL A 122 -2.00 -6.63 20.94
N LEU A 123 -2.64 -6.88 19.79
CA LEU A 123 -3.76 -7.81 19.71
C LEU A 123 -3.34 -9.24 20.04
N LEU A 124 -2.17 -9.68 19.54
CA LEU A 124 -1.61 -11.00 19.90
C LEU A 124 -1.36 -11.14 21.40
N ALA A 125 -0.81 -10.12 22.04
CA ALA A 125 -0.56 -10.12 23.48
C ALA A 125 -1.88 -10.23 24.27
N ILE A 126 -2.91 -9.47 23.90
CA ILE A 126 -4.22 -9.52 24.55
C ILE A 126 -4.87 -10.90 24.37
N ILE A 127 -4.83 -11.47 23.18
CA ILE A 127 -5.35 -12.81 22.92
C ILE A 127 -4.58 -13.85 23.73
N ALA A 128 -3.24 -13.80 23.76
CA ALA A 128 -2.42 -14.73 24.52
C ALA A 128 -2.63 -14.63 26.03
N LEU A 129 -2.90 -13.43 26.55
CA LEU A 129 -3.23 -13.22 27.96
C LEU A 129 -4.65 -13.73 28.31
N SER A 130 -5.56 -13.70 27.34
CA SER A 130 -6.94 -14.19 27.51
C SER A 130 -7.04 -15.70 27.36
N ASP A 131 -6.33 -16.24 26.34
CA ASP A 131 -6.24 -17.68 26.06
C ASP A 131 -4.89 -18.03 25.41
N LEU A 132 -4.03 -18.69 26.17
CA LEU A 132 -2.67 -19.03 25.76
C LEU A 132 -2.65 -19.95 24.52
N SER A 133 -3.57 -20.90 24.43
CA SER A 133 -3.66 -21.85 23.31
C SER A 133 -3.95 -21.14 21.99
N SER A 134 -4.94 -20.25 21.98
CA SER A 134 -5.26 -19.41 20.82
C SER A 134 -4.13 -18.42 20.51
N GLY A 135 -3.48 -17.85 21.54
CA GLY A 135 -2.33 -16.98 21.38
C GLY A 135 -1.16 -17.67 20.69
N ILE A 136 -0.82 -18.91 21.06
CA ILE A 136 0.23 -19.70 20.40
C ILE A 136 -0.14 -20.00 18.94
N THR A 137 -1.38 -20.40 18.68
CA THR A 137 -1.86 -20.66 17.32
C THR A 137 -1.70 -19.42 16.43
N LEU A 138 -2.08 -18.26 16.93
CA LEU A 138 -1.93 -17.00 16.20
C LEU A 138 -0.47 -16.57 16.09
N LEU A 139 0.36 -16.77 17.10
CA LEU A 139 1.79 -16.44 17.09
C LEU A 139 2.54 -17.22 15.99
N VAL A 140 2.13 -18.47 15.73
CA VAL A 140 2.70 -19.30 14.66
C VAL A 140 2.16 -18.90 13.28
N THR A 141 0.88 -18.57 13.17
CA THR A 141 0.22 -18.33 11.88
C THR A 141 0.39 -16.89 11.38
N VAL A 142 0.47 -15.90 12.27
CA VAL A 142 0.65 -14.48 11.90
C VAL A 142 1.94 -14.22 11.12
N PRO A 143 3.12 -14.74 11.48
CA PRO A 143 4.36 -14.55 10.71
C PRO A 143 4.31 -15.17 9.31
N LEU A 144 3.42 -16.13 9.07
CA LEU A 144 3.27 -16.76 7.76
C LEU A 144 2.82 -15.75 6.69
N ILE A 145 1.98 -14.78 7.06
CA ILE A 145 1.51 -13.73 6.15
C ILE A 145 2.65 -12.88 5.60
N PRO A 146 3.52 -12.25 6.40
CA PRO A 146 4.69 -11.53 5.90
C PRO A 146 5.63 -12.38 5.03
N VAL A 147 5.84 -13.65 5.41
CA VAL A 147 6.68 -14.57 4.62
C VAL A 147 6.09 -14.77 3.22
N PHE A 148 4.79 -15.09 3.13
CA PHE A 148 4.11 -15.21 1.84
C PHE A 148 4.09 -13.90 1.07
N MET A 149 3.90 -12.76 1.75
CA MET A 149 3.92 -11.44 1.12
C MET A 149 5.29 -11.13 0.48
N ILE A 150 6.39 -11.45 1.15
CA ILE A 150 7.76 -11.30 0.61
C ILE A 150 7.97 -12.21 -0.59
N LEU A 151 7.58 -13.48 -0.47
CA LEU A 151 7.73 -14.48 -1.53
C LEU A 151 6.97 -14.08 -2.80
N ILE A 152 5.73 -13.67 -2.64
CA ILE A 152 4.88 -13.18 -3.74
C ILE A 152 5.44 -11.86 -4.31
N GLY A 153 5.91 -10.95 -3.45
CA GLY A 153 6.53 -9.70 -3.84
C GLY A 153 7.74 -9.90 -4.75
N TRP A 154 8.60 -10.87 -4.46
CA TRP A 154 9.72 -11.22 -5.34
C TRP A 154 9.27 -11.76 -6.69
N ALA A 155 8.26 -12.64 -6.68
CA ALA A 155 7.71 -13.21 -7.93
C ALA A 155 7.03 -12.15 -8.81
N THR A 156 6.47 -11.08 -8.24
CA THR A 156 5.72 -10.05 -8.96
C THR A 156 6.55 -8.89 -9.47
N ARG A 157 7.71 -8.61 -8.85
CA ARG A 157 8.56 -7.45 -9.18
C ARG A 157 8.87 -7.33 -10.69
N SER A 158 9.27 -8.43 -11.33
CA SER A 158 9.59 -8.44 -12.77
C SER A 158 8.36 -8.19 -13.66
N VAL A 159 7.18 -8.59 -13.20
CA VAL A 159 5.91 -8.42 -13.94
C VAL A 159 5.48 -6.96 -13.91
N GLN A 160 5.60 -6.30 -12.75
CA GLN A 160 5.29 -4.88 -12.57
C GLN A 160 6.24 -3.97 -13.37
N GLN A 161 7.54 -4.26 -13.33
CA GLN A 161 8.53 -3.49 -14.10
C GLN A 161 8.24 -3.56 -15.61
N ARG A 162 7.93 -4.75 -16.13
CA ARG A 162 7.55 -4.92 -17.55
C ARG A 162 6.25 -4.19 -17.92
N GLN A 163 5.32 -4.04 -17.00
CA GLN A 163 4.10 -3.25 -17.21
C GLN A 163 4.44 -1.78 -17.38
N LEU A 164 5.28 -1.20 -16.51
CA LEU A 164 5.72 0.19 -16.59
C LEU A 164 6.44 0.47 -17.91
N GLU A 165 7.38 -0.40 -18.31
CA GLU A 165 8.06 -0.31 -19.60
C GLU A 165 7.08 -0.33 -20.78
N SER A 166 6.05 -1.14 -20.70
CA SER A 166 4.99 -1.23 -21.71
C SER A 166 4.16 0.05 -21.80
N LEU A 167 3.86 0.68 -20.66
CA LEU A 167 3.16 1.97 -20.61
C LEU A 167 4.01 3.08 -21.23
N THR A 168 5.30 3.12 -20.91
CA THR A 168 6.24 4.08 -21.47
C THR A 168 6.30 3.95 -23.00
N ARG A 169 6.44 2.73 -23.55
CA ARG A 169 6.44 2.49 -24.99
C ARG A 169 5.13 2.90 -25.66
N LEU A 170 3.99 2.61 -25.03
CA LEU A 170 2.68 3.03 -25.54
C LEU A 170 2.60 4.57 -25.63
N SER A 171 3.01 5.25 -24.56
CA SER A 171 3.00 6.72 -24.50
C SER A 171 3.95 7.35 -25.53
N GLN A 172 5.15 6.81 -25.69
CA GLN A 172 6.12 7.26 -26.70
C GLN A 172 5.56 7.12 -28.11
N HIS A 173 5.07 5.93 -28.45
CA HIS A 173 4.53 5.66 -29.78
C HIS A 173 3.32 6.54 -30.09
N PHE A 174 2.44 6.75 -29.11
CA PHE A 174 1.27 7.62 -29.26
C PHE A 174 1.68 9.07 -29.55
N LEU A 175 2.67 9.60 -28.82
CA LEU A 175 3.17 10.96 -29.05
C LEU A 175 3.89 11.11 -30.40
N GLU A 176 4.62 10.09 -30.84
CA GLU A 176 5.25 10.07 -32.17
C GLU A 176 4.20 10.14 -33.29
N VAL A 177 3.15 9.32 -33.17
CA VAL A 177 2.03 9.35 -34.14
C VAL A 177 1.33 10.69 -34.15
N LEU A 178 1.08 11.31 -32.99
CA LEU A 178 0.49 12.65 -32.91
C LEU A 178 1.36 13.72 -33.54
N ARG A 179 2.67 13.71 -33.28
CA ARG A 179 3.62 14.67 -33.87
C ARG A 179 3.72 14.51 -35.38
N GLY A 180 3.67 13.25 -35.85
CA GLY A 180 3.73 12.92 -37.28
C GLY A 180 2.38 12.92 -38.01
N LEU A 181 1.27 13.29 -37.36
CA LEU A 181 -0.10 13.11 -37.88
C LEU A 181 -0.29 13.83 -39.23
N THR A 182 0.22 15.04 -39.39
CA THR A 182 0.17 15.80 -40.66
C THR A 182 0.87 15.04 -41.76
N THR A 183 2.08 14.54 -41.52
CA THR A 183 2.85 13.76 -42.48
C THR A 183 2.14 12.45 -42.85
N LEU A 184 1.64 11.72 -41.82
CA LEU A 184 0.89 10.49 -42.04
C LEU A 184 -0.38 10.71 -42.87
N LYS A 185 -1.06 11.84 -42.68
CA LYS A 185 -2.24 12.22 -43.48
C LYS A 185 -1.88 12.53 -44.94
N ILE A 186 -0.81 13.27 -45.17
CA ILE A 186 -0.32 13.59 -46.53
C ILE A 186 0.04 12.30 -47.28
N PHE A 187 0.70 11.35 -46.64
CA PHE A 187 1.10 10.07 -47.26
C PHE A 187 0.03 8.98 -47.18
N ASN A 188 -1.21 9.28 -46.71
CA ASN A 188 -2.31 8.35 -46.56
C ASN A 188 -1.94 7.07 -45.74
N ARG A 189 -1.13 7.25 -44.69
CA ARG A 189 -0.62 6.16 -43.85
C ARG A 189 -1.24 6.10 -42.43
N VAL A 190 -2.29 6.84 -42.17
CA VAL A 190 -2.97 6.88 -40.86
C VAL A 190 -3.51 5.50 -40.50
N SER A 191 -4.15 4.79 -41.42
CA SER A 191 -4.72 3.45 -41.17
C SER A 191 -3.64 2.38 -40.87
N ALA A 192 -2.44 2.52 -41.42
CA ALA A 192 -1.33 1.64 -41.10
C ALA A 192 -0.86 1.81 -39.64
N GLN A 193 -0.94 3.04 -39.11
CA GLN A 193 -0.60 3.31 -37.70
C GLN A 193 -1.67 2.80 -36.73
N GLU A 194 -2.93 2.74 -37.13
CA GLU A 194 -4.01 2.15 -36.33
C GLU A 194 -3.69 0.69 -35.96
N THR A 195 -3.21 -0.11 -36.90
CA THR A 195 -2.81 -1.48 -36.67
C THR A 195 -1.66 -1.59 -35.63
N THR A 196 -0.67 -0.72 -35.76
CA THR A 196 0.46 -0.68 -34.83
C THR A 196 0.04 -0.25 -33.43
N LEU A 197 -0.78 0.80 -33.32
CA LEU A 197 -1.29 1.30 -32.06
C LEU A 197 -2.19 0.24 -31.36
N THR A 198 -3.04 -0.45 -32.12
CA THR A 198 -3.85 -1.55 -31.61
C THR A 198 -2.97 -2.69 -31.07
N ARG A 199 -1.89 -3.04 -31.73
CA ARG A 199 -0.94 -4.05 -31.29
C ARG A 199 -0.25 -3.66 -29.98
N VAL A 200 0.26 -2.44 -29.87
CA VAL A 200 0.94 -1.94 -28.67
C VAL A 200 -0.04 -1.82 -27.48
N SER A 201 -1.26 -1.35 -27.74
CA SER A 201 -2.34 -1.32 -26.72
C SER A 201 -2.72 -2.72 -26.24
N ARG A 202 -2.77 -3.70 -27.13
CA ARG A 202 -3.03 -5.10 -26.77
C ARG A 202 -1.91 -5.67 -25.90
N GLU A 203 -0.66 -5.40 -26.24
CA GLU A 203 0.49 -5.82 -25.44
C GLU A 203 0.45 -5.22 -24.03
N HIS A 204 0.16 -3.92 -23.91
CA HIS A 204 -0.03 -3.26 -22.62
C HIS A 204 -1.17 -3.90 -21.81
N ARG A 205 -2.33 -4.13 -22.43
CA ARG A 205 -3.45 -4.81 -21.78
C ARG A 205 -3.08 -6.20 -21.26
N GLU A 206 -2.36 -7.01 -22.05
CA GLU A 206 -1.94 -8.35 -21.63
C GLU A 206 -0.99 -8.31 -20.44
N ARG A 207 -0.09 -7.33 -20.39
CA ARG A 207 0.84 -7.12 -19.26
C ARG A 207 0.10 -6.67 -18.01
N THR A 208 -0.82 -5.71 -18.15
CA THR A 208 -1.70 -5.26 -17.06
C THR A 208 -2.53 -6.41 -16.51
N MET A 209 -3.12 -7.26 -17.37
CA MET A 209 -3.88 -8.43 -16.94
C MET A 209 -3.01 -9.46 -16.20
N LYS A 210 -1.72 -9.61 -16.54
CA LYS A 210 -0.80 -10.45 -15.78
C LYS A 210 -0.55 -9.89 -14.38
N VAL A 211 -0.31 -8.59 -14.25
CA VAL A 211 -0.16 -7.93 -12.93
C VAL A 211 -1.42 -8.14 -12.11
N LEU A 212 -2.62 -7.87 -12.67
CA LEU A 212 -3.88 -8.05 -11.97
C LEU A 212 -4.08 -9.49 -11.48
N ARG A 213 -3.82 -10.50 -12.33
CA ARG A 213 -3.94 -11.91 -11.93
C ARG A 213 -3.04 -12.24 -10.74
N VAL A 214 -1.80 -11.76 -10.75
CA VAL A 214 -0.86 -12.01 -9.64
C VAL A 214 -1.30 -11.26 -8.39
N SER A 215 -1.79 -10.03 -8.50
CA SER A 215 -2.31 -9.26 -7.37
C SER A 215 -3.54 -9.92 -6.75
N PHE A 216 -4.48 -10.39 -7.58
CA PHE A 216 -5.65 -11.14 -7.08
C PHE A 216 -5.26 -12.47 -6.44
N LEU A 217 -4.33 -13.21 -7.03
CA LEU A 217 -3.83 -14.47 -6.47
C LEU A 217 -3.14 -14.24 -5.12
N SER A 218 -2.39 -13.15 -5.01
CA SER A 218 -1.76 -12.74 -3.75
C SER A 218 -2.79 -12.44 -2.67
N GLY A 219 -3.79 -11.61 -3.00
CA GLY A 219 -4.89 -11.28 -2.08
C GLY A 219 -5.65 -12.51 -1.65
N PHE A 220 -5.95 -13.41 -2.58
CA PHE A 220 -6.61 -14.69 -2.29
C PHE A 220 -5.77 -15.57 -1.36
N ALA A 221 -4.46 -15.71 -1.60
CA ALA A 221 -3.59 -16.50 -0.73
C ALA A 221 -3.52 -15.96 0.70
N LEU A 222 -3.41 -14.63 0.86
CA LEU A 222 -3.41 -13.99 2.18
C LEU A 222 -4.75 -14.15 2.89
N GLU A 223 -5.88 -14.04 2.17
CA GLU A 223 -7.21 -14.27 2.70
C GLU A 223 -7.39 -15.72 3.13
N LEU A 224 -6.96 -16.68 2.32
CA LEU A 224 -7.04 -18.11 2.62
C LEU A 224 -6.25 -18.47 3.88
N ILE A 225 -5.00 -17.98 3.99
CA ILE A 225 -4.14 -18.24 5.15
C ILE A 225 -4.77 -17.69 6.43
N SER A 226 -5.23 -16.43 6.39
CA SER A 226 -5.85 -15.80 7.56
C SER A 226 -7.19 -16.48 7.95
N SER A 227 -8.02 -16.83 6.97
CA SER A 227 -9.29 -17.53 7.21
C SER A 227 -9.07 -18.93 7.80
N LEU A 228 -8.06 -19.66 7.30
CA LEU A 228 -7.70 -20.96 7.83
C LEU A 228 -7.17 -20.87 9.27
N ALA A 229 -6.35 -19.85 9.56
CA ALA A 229 -5.84 -19.59 10.90
C ALA A 229 -6.98 -19.27 11.89
N VAL A 230 -7.93 -18.42 11.49
CA VAL A 230 -9.13 -18.11 12.29
C VAL A 230 -9.99 -19.37 12.50
N ALA A 231 -10.14 -20.21 11.46
CA ALA A 231 -10.88 -21.47 11.58
C ALA A 231 -10.21 -22.44 12.57
N LEU A 232 -8.88 -22.55 12.58
CA LEU A 232 -8.14 -23.36 13.55
C LEU A 232 -8.38 -22.87 14.98
N VAL A 233 -8.33 -21.56 15.20
CA VAL A 233 -8.64 -20.94 16.50
C VAL A 233 -10.09 -21.24 16.89
N ALA A 234 -11.04 -21.10 15.96
CA ALA A 234 -12.47 -21.35 16.21
C ALA A 234 -12.73 -22.82 16.61
N VAL A 235 -12.12 -23.77 15.90
CA VAL A 235 -12.24 -25.20 16.23
C VAL A 235 -11.63 -25.49 17.60
N SER A 236 -10.44 -24.97 17.90
CA SER A 236 -9.80 -25.13 19.22
C SER A 236 -10.66 -24.58 20.35
N ILE A 237 -11.21 -23.38 20.20
CA ILE A 237 -12.12 -22.75 21.15
C ILE A 237 -13.38 -23.58 21.31
N GLY A 238 -14.00 -24.02 20.21
CA GLY A 238 -15.24 -24.81 20.22
C GLY A 238 -15.08 -26.13 20.96
N LEU A 239 -14.00 -26.88 20.75
CA LEU A 239 -13.71 -28.13 21.45
C LEU A 239 -13.50 -27.90 22.95
N ARG A 240 -12.77 -26.88 23.35
CA ARG A 240 -12.49 -26.57 24.75
C ARG A 240 -13.68 -25.96 25.47
N LEU A 241 -14.58 -25.33 24.75
CA LEU A 241 -15.86 -24.88 25.31
C LEU A 241 -16.78 -26.08 25.62
N LEU A 242 -16.76 -27.10 24.73
CA LEU A 242 -17.52 -28.32 24.97
C LEU A 242 -16.97 -29.18 26.13
N SER A 243 -15.64 -29.20 26.32
CA SER A 243 -14.99 -29.86 27.46
C SER A 243 -15.13 -29.10 28.78
N GLY A 244 -15.59 -27.85 28.75
CA GLY A 244 -15.71 -27.00 29.94
C GLY A 244 -14.41 -26.31 30.36
N ASP A 245 -13.32 -26.41 29.57
CA ASP A 245 -12.02 -25.83 29.89
C ASP A 245 -11.96 -24.33 29.62
N LEU A 246 -12.97 -23.78 28.93
CA LEU A 246 -13.01 -22.38 28.51
C LEU A 246 -14.42 -21.81 28.76
N THR A 247 -14.49 -20.56 29.24
CA THR A 247 -15.77 -19.86 29.38
C THR A 247 -16.24 -19.30 28.03
N LEU A 248 -17.55 -19.24 27.81
CA LEU A 248 -18.14 -18.69 26.59
C LEU A 248 -17.67 -17.25 26.33
N MET A 249 -17.59 -16.44 27.40
CA MET A 249 -17.14 -15.05 27.28
C MET A 249 -15.73 -14.95 26.73
N VAL A 250 -14.76 -15.69 27.25
CA VAL A 250 -13.38 -15.69 26.78
C VAL A 250 -13.28 -16.24 25.36
N GLY A 251 -13.97 -17.35 25.09
CA GLY A 251 -14.00 -17.95 23.74
C GLY A 251 -14.55 -16.99 22.68
N LEU A 252 -15.66 -16.33 22.95
CA LEU A 252 -16.25 -15.34 22.04
C LEU A 252 -15.34 -14.10 21.88
N PHE A 253 -14.76 -13.61 22.98
CA PHE A 253 -13.85 -12.47 22.91
C PHE A 253 -12.65 -12.74 22.00
N VAL A 254 -12.00 -13.88 22.18
CA VAL A 254 -10.86 -14.29 21.35
C VAL A 254 -11.29 -14.54 19.89
N LEU A 255 -12.44 -15.17 19.67
CA LEU A 255 -12.96 -15.45 18.34
C LEU A 255 -13.29 -14.18 17.56
N LEU A 256 -13.83 -13.15 18.23
CA LEU A 256 -14.10 -11.84 17.63
C LEU A 256 -12.81 -11.05 17.37
N LEU A 257 -11.79 -11.22 18.21
CA LEU A 257 -10.55 -10.47 18.12
C LEU A 257 -9.55 -11.10 17.13
N ALA A 258 -9.60 -12.43 16.91
CA ALA A 258 -8.68 -13.14 16.04
C ALA A 258 -8.67 -12.61 14.58
N PRO A 259 -9.80 -12.38 13.90
CA PRO A 259 -9.81 -11.76 12.56
C PRO A 259 -9.19 -10.37 12.53
N GLU A 260 -9.39 -9.57 13.58
CA GLU A 260 -8.86 -8.21 13.70
C GLU A 260 -7.32 -8.21 13.83
N ALA A 261 -6.69 -9.28 14.33
CA ALA A 261 -5.25 -9.42 14.38
C ALA A 261 -4.63 -9.65 12.97
N PHE A 262 -5.37 -10.31 12.07
CA PHE A 262 -4.94 -10.55 10.69
C PHE A 262 -5.27 -9.41 9.73
N LEU A 263 -6.32 -8.64 10.00
CA LEU A 263 -6.82 -7.58 9.12
C LEU A 263 -5.74 -6.55 8.74
N PRO A 264 -4.93 -6.00 9.68
CA PRO A 264 -3.88 -5.05 9.33
C PRO A 264 -2.83 -5.64 8.38
N LEU A 265 -2.42 -6.89 8.61
CA LEU A 265 -1.44 -7.59 7.78
C LEU A 265 -1.94 -7.80 6.35
N ARG A 266 -3.21 -8.22 6.18
CA ARG A 266 -3.83 -8.37 4.86
C ARG A 266 -3.91 -7.03 4.13
N GLN A 267 -4.23 -5.96 4.84
CA GLN A 267 -4.27 -4.61 4.28
C GLN A 267 -2.89 -4.14 3.80
N VAL A 268 -1.81 -4.43 4.55
CA VAL A 268 -0.44 -4.17 4.08
C VAL A 268 -0.17 -4.91 2.78
N GLY A 269 -0.54 -6.20 2.68
CA GLY A 269 -0.38 -6.99 1.47
C GLY A 269 -1.12 -6.42 0.27
N ALA A 270 -2.37 -5.99 0.46
CA ALA A 270 -3.17 -5.36 -0.59
C ALA A 270 -2.57 -4.01 -1.05
N GLN A 271 -2.14 -3.18 -0.11
CA GLN A 271 -1.53 -1.88 -0.41
C GLN A 271 -0.12 -2.00 -1.00
N PHE A 272 0.61 -3.08 -0.73
CA PHE A 272 1.93 -3.33 -1.31
C PHE A 272 1.89 -3.35 -2.83
N HIS A 273 0.95 -4.07 -3.43
CA HIS A 273 0.82 -4.14 -4.89
C HIS A 273 0.43 -2.79 -5.51
N ALA A 274 -0.46 -2.03 -4.86
CA ALA A 274 -0.84 -0.70 -5.31
C ALA A 274 0.31 0.32 -5.20
N SER A 275 1.21 0.15 -4.24
CA SER A 275 2.34 1.06 -4.00
C SER A 275 3.59 0.70 -4.79
N ALA A 276 3.71 -0.54 -5.29
CA ALA A 276 4.91 -1.00 -5.99
C ALA A 276 5.17 -0.23 -7.31
N GLU A 277 4.11 0.21 -7.99
CA GLU A 277 4.20 1.10 -9.17
C GLU A 277 4.77 2.47 -8.77
N GLY A 278 4.32 3.01 -7.63
CA GLY A 278 4.86 4.26 -7.08
C GLY A 278 6.34 4.16 -6.71
N VAL A 279 6.76 3.05 -6.11
CA VAL A 279 8.18 2.82 -5.79
C VAL A 279 9.04 2.75 -7.05
N ALA A 280 8.56 2.11 -8.12
CA ALA A 280 9.25 2.06 -9.40
C ALA A 280 9.35 3.46 -10.05
N ALA A 281 8.29 4.25 -9.98
CA ALA A 281 8.28 5.64 -10.46
C ALA A 281 9.18 6.56 -9.62
N ALA A 282 9.25 6.33 -8.29
CA ALA A 282 10.13 7.06 -7.38
C ALA A 282 11.60 6.93 -7.79
N ALA A 283 12.05 5.75 -8.19
CA ALA A 283 13.42 5.54 -8.65
C ALA A 283 13.75 6.45 -9.83
N GLY A 284 12.87 6.53 -10.85
CA GLY A 284 13.07 7.43 -12.00
C GLY A 284 13.07 8.92 -11.63
N ILE A 285 12.24 9.33 -10.67
CA ILE A 285 12.19 10.71 -10.17
C ILE A 285 13.48 11.06 -9.41
N LEU A 286 13.91 10.16 -8.52
CA LEU A 286 15.13 10.33 -7.73
C LEU A 286 16.38 10.36 -8.62
N ASP A 287 16.48 9.51 -9.65
CA ASP A 287 17.57 9.52 -10.61
C ASP A 287 17.74 10.89 -11.29
N VAL A 288 16.65 11.58 -11.61
CA VAL A 288 16.68 12.94 -12.17
C VAL A 288 17.17 13.96 -11.14
N ILE A 289 16.69 13.86 -9.90
CA ILE A 289 17.10 14.76 -8.81
C ILE A 289 18.59 14.57 -8.48
N ASP A 290 19.05 13.32 -8.41
CA ASP A 290 20.44 12.98 -8.10
C ASP A 290 21.39 13.41 -9.25
N ALA A 291 20.97 13.24 -10.51
CA ALA A 291 21.70 13.74 -11.67
C ALA A 291 21.89 15.26 -11.61
N ALA A 292 20.86 15.99 -11.21
CA ALA A 292 20.95 17.45 -11.05
C ALA A 292 21.87 17.85 -9.89
N ALA A 293 21.83 17.11 -8.79
CA ALA A 293 22.73 17.33 -7.66
C ALA A 293 24.20 17.10 -8.06
N ALA A 294 24.48 16.04 -8.81
CA ALA A 294 25.82 15.73 -9.33
C ALA A 294 26.32 16.80 -10.31
N ASP A 295 25.46 17.32 -11.18
CA ASP A 295 25.81 18.41 -12.12
C ASP A 295 26.14 19.72 -11.39
N LYS A 296 25.35 20.06 -10.35
CA LYS A 296 25.66 21.21 -9.47
C LYS A 296 27.02 21.08 -8.79
N LEU A 297 27.38 19.89 -8.31
CA LEU A 297 28.67 19.64 -7.68
C LEU A 297 29.81 19.78 -8.69
N ARG A 298 29.66 19.24 -9.90
CA ARG A 298 30.65 19.38 -10.99
C ARG A 298 30.87 20.84 -11.37
N LYS A 299 29.80 21.62 -11.53
CA LYS A 299 29.90 23.06 -11.87
C LYS A 299 30.58 23.84 -10.74
N ARG A 300 30.33 23.51 -9.47
CA ARG A 300 31.05 24.12 -8.35
C ARG A 300 32.53 23.78 -8.33
N ALA A 301 32.91 22.52 -8.55
CA ALA A 301 34.28 22.08 -8.59
C ALA A 301 35.06 22.80 -9.75
N SER A 302 34.48 22.90 -10.93
CA SER A 302 35.11 23.58 -12.08
C SER A 302 35.29 25.10 -11.86
N ILE A 303 34.37 25.75 -11.13
CA ILE A 303 34.53 27.18 -10.75
C ILE A 303 35.64 27.37 -9.75
N THR A 304 35.78 26.44 -8.79
CA THR A 304 36.84 26.48 -7.75
C THR A 304 38.23 26.25 -8.38
N GLU A 305 38.33 25.36 -9.38
CA GLU A 305 39.58 25.13 -10.11
C GLU A 305 39.93 26.28 -11.09
N ALA A 306 38.94 27.02 -11.58
CA ALA A 306 39.12 28.11 -12.54
C ALA A 306 39.51 29.46 -11.89
N GLN A 307 39.64 29.57 -10.57
CA GLN A 307 40.17 30.74 -9.86
C GLN A 307 41.59 30.49 -9.33
N PRO A 308 42.64 30.58 -10.15
CA PRO A 308 43.94 30.92 -9.65
C PRO A 308 43.91 32.41 -9.33
N ILE A 309 44.04 32.75 -8.04
CA ILE A 309 44.24 34.12 -7.58
C ILE A 309 45.61 34.53 -8.09
N GLN A 310 45.69 35.21 -9.24
CA GLN A 310 46.84 36.01 -9.59
C GLN A 310 46.66 37.39 -8.97
N TYR A 311 47.12 37.54 -7.73
CA TYR A 311 47.61 38.84 -7.27
C TYR A 311 49.12 38.86 -7.60
N ALA A 312 49.48 39.40 -8.77
CA ALA A 312 50.81 39.87 -9.04
C ALA A 312 50.81 41.39 -8.76
N PHE A 313 51.66 41.79 -7.83
CA PHE A 313 52.02 43.20 -7.60
C PHE A 313 52.85 43.72 -8.76
#